data_13ee2cd433eb96cdd0c051d1a2a1adc7
#
_entry.id   13ee2cd433eb96cdd0c051d1a2a1adc7
#
_cell.length_a   1.000
_cell.length_b   1.000
_cell.length_c   1.000
_cell.angle_alpha   90.00
_cell.angle_beta   90.00
_cell.angle_gamma   90.00
#
_symmetry.space_group_name_H-M   'P 1'
#
loop_
_entity.id
_entity.type
_entity.pdbx_description
1 polymer ?
#
loop_
_entity_poly.entity_id
_entity_poly.type
_entity_poly.pdbx_seq_one_letter_code
_entity_poly.pdbx_strand_id
1 'polypeptide(L)'
;MTRCLPVFACLLLAAIGAGQVTARAEMPACVPAGLAKLSQEDRAIALETIAPGNIGQFALDLIPCLEDPDPEVRDGFAYESLSEIMRAGRLKPETLRAMKAELLSNLADADGDVEGFRGPFAALVLAEVARTDRISPWMTEAERSGLIAAAHAYLAGLTDYRGFDDAEGWRHGVAHTADLLMQLSLNPALTKSQADAILSAVALQVAPSAHAYVFGESGRLAAPVIYLSRREMFTEAEWTDWLLGLWPADDPLRQDVYGSEAALAKRHNLNAFASEIYVASTASAGETPGPLAEPAMALMSQLP
;
A
#
# COMPACT_ATOMS: atom_id res chain seq x y z
N MET A 1 77.57 -14.78 -40.68
CA MET A 1 76.79 -13.55 -40.73
C MET A 1 75.41 -13.88 -40.20
N THR A 2 75.27 -13.71 -38.91
CA THR A 2 74.09 -14.14 -38.17
C THR A 2 73.45 -12.85 -37.60
N ARG A 3 72.23 -12.52 -37.98
CA ARG A 3 71.44 -11.39 -37.45
C ARG A 3 70.36 -11.90 -36.52
N CYS A 4 70.53 -11.53 -35.24
CA CYS A 4 69.49 -11.67 -34.21
C CYS A 4 68.39 -10.66 -34.41
N LEU A 5 67.12 -11.08 -34.33
CA LEU A 5 65.93 -10.24 -34.17
C LEU A 5 65.46 -10.37 -32.69
N PRO A 6 65.04 -9.24 -32.06
CA PRO A 6 64.51 -9.30 -30.69
C PRO A 6 63.01 -9.61 -30.69
N VAL A 7 62.63 -10.45 -29.74
CA VAL A 7 61.27 -10.81 -29.40
C VAL A 7 60.68 -9.66 -28.58
N PHE A 8 59.62 -9.04 -29.07
CA PHE A 8 58.76 -8.09 -28.31
C PHE A 8 57.76 -8.92 -27.52
N ALA A 9 57.90 -8.91 -26.21
CA ALA A 9 56.88 -9.42 -25.28
C ALA A 9 55.83 -8.34 -25.02
N CYS A 10 54.60 -8.55 -25.54
CA CYS A 10 53.45 -7.74 -25.16
C CYS A 10 52.95 -8.19 -23.78
N LEU A 11 53.14 -7.35 -22.77
CA LEU A 11 52.44 -7.46 -21.49
C LEU A 11 51.04 -6.90 -21.62
N LEU A 12 50.04 -7.79 -21.62
CA LEU A 12 48.63 -7.43 -21.41
C LEU A 12 48.41 -7.20 -19.92
N LEU A 13 48.28 -5.93 -19.52
CA LEU A 13 47.76 -5.56 -18.22
C LEU A 13 46.22 -5.77 -18.25
N ALA A 14 45.78 -6.84 -17.60
CA ALA A 14 44.38 -7.01 -17.25
C ALA A 14 44.06 -6.04 -16.11
N ALA A 15 43.36 -4.97 -16.42
CA ALA A 15 42.74 -4.12 -15.41
C ALA A 15 41.55 -4.87 -14.79
N ILE A 16 41.79 -5.45 -13.62
CA ILE A 16 40.70 -5.96 -12.75
C ILE A 16 39.99 -4.73 -12.20
N GLY A 17 38.86 -4.40 -12.80
CA GLY A 17 37.92 -3.44 -12.24
C GLY A 17 37.41 -3.99 -10.91
N ALA A 18 37.93 -3.45 -9.81
CA ALA A 18 37.31 -3.60 -8.49
C ALA A 18 35.95 -2.91 -8.53
N GLY A 19 34.89 -3.70 -8.72
CA GLY A 19 33.53 -3.23 -8.45
C GLY A 19 33.50 -2.74 -7.01
N GLN A 20 33.26 -1.46 -6.84
CA GLN A 20 32.93 -0.90 -5.55
C GLN A 20 31.59 -1.52 -5.16
N VAL A 21 31.65 -2.54 -4.32
CA VAL A 21 30.50 -2.92 -3.47
C VAL A 21 30.31 -1.72 -2.58
N THR A 22 29.33 -0.87 -2.90
CA THR A 22 28.84 0.15 -1.97
C THR A 22 28.41 -0.61 -0.73
N ALA A 23 29.19 -0.50 0.34
CA ALA A 23 28.79 -0.99 1.65
C ALA A 23 27.43 -0.36 1.95
N ARG A 24 26.38 -1.21 2.01
CA ARG A 24 25.08 -0.84 2.56
C ARG A 24 25.40 -0.27 3.95
N ALA A 25 25.04 0.98 4.20
CA ALA A 25 25.16 1.55 5.53
C ALA A 25 24.44 0.56 6.46
N GLU A 26 25.14 0.05 7.47
CA GLU A 26 24.51 -0.79 8.50
C GLU A 26 23.32 0.02 9.03
N MET A 27 22.11 -0.50 8.81
CA MET A 27 20.93 0.09 9.42
C MET A 27 21.15 0.04 10.93
N PRO A 28 20.83 1.13 11.66
CA PRO A 28 20.88 1.11 13.11
C PRO A 28 20.05 -0.08 13.57
N ALA A 29 20.52 -0.83 14.56
CA ALA A 29 19.78 -1.97 15.09
C ALA A 29 18.37 -1.48 15.48
N CYS A 30 17.38 -1.84 14.69
CA CYS A 30 16.02 -1.31 14.74
C CYS A 30 15.31 -1.61 16.07
N VAL A 31 15.85 -2.53 16.83
CA VAL A 31 15.23 -2.94 18.09
C VAL A 31 16.29 -3.04 19.16
N PRO A 32 16.10 -2.34 20.31
CA PRO A 32 16.89 -2.64 21.49
C PRO A 32 16.77 -4.11 21.81
N ALA A 33 17.92 -4.76 22.07
CA ALA A 33 17.99 -6.19 22.31
C ALA A 33 16.91 -6.65 23.33
N GLY A 34 16.00 -7.52 22.89
CA GLY A 34 14.92 -8.08 23.69
C GLY A 34 13.52 -7.49 23.51
N LEU A 35 13.36 -6.34 22.82
CA LEU A 35 12.02 -5.75 22.62
C LEU A 35 11.24 -6.37 21.44
N ALA A 36 11.91 -6.90 20.41
CA ALA A 36 11.24 -7.54 19.27
C ALA A 36 10.39 -8.76 19.66
N LYS A 37 10.74 -9.43 20.75
CA LYS A 37 10.08 -10.66 21.22
C LYS A 37 9.07 -10.44 22.33
N LEU A 38 8.71 -9.18 22.60
CA LEU A 38 7.68 -8.88 23.61
C LEU A 38 6.31 -9.34 23.10
N SER A 39 5.50 -9.88 24.00
CA SER A 39 4.07 -10.03 23.75
C SER A 39 3.43 -8.67 23.48
N GLN A 40 2.26 -8.66 22.85
CA GLN A 40 1.52 -7.41 22.62
C GLN A 40 1.28 -6.65 23.95
N GLU A 41 0.92 -7.36 25.02
CA GLU A 41 0.68 -6.77 26.34
C GLU A 41 1.97 -6.17 26.94
N ASP A 42 3.09 -6.91 26.91
CA ASP A 42 4.38 -6.44 27.43
C ASP A 42 4.91 -5.24 26.61
N ARG A 43 4.68 -5.23 25.28
CA ARG A 43 5.04 -4.11 24.40
C ARG A 43 4.22 -2.86 24.76
N ALA A 44 2.91 -2.99 24.92
CA ALA A 44 2.04 -1.88 25.33
C ALA A 44 2.51 -1.28 26.66
N ILE A 45 2.82 -2.12 27.65
CA ILE A 45 3.38 -1.68 28.94
C ILE A 45 4.72 -0.96 28.74
N ALA A 46 5.62 -1.49 27.93
CA ALA A 46 6.91 -0.87 27.65
C ALA A 46 6.74 0.50 26.97
N LEU A 47 5.84 0.62 26.03
CA LEU A 47 5.52 1.89 25.35
C LEU A 47 4.97 2.94 26.32
N GLU A 48 4.16 2.55 27.30
CA GLU A 48 3.63 3.47 28.33
C GLU A 48 4.75 4.10 29.18
N THR A 49 5.87 3.40 29.37
CA THR A 49 7.02 3.93 30.14
C THR A 49 7.79 5.03 29.41
N ILE A 50 7.61 5.18 28.09
CA ILE A 50 8.30 6.20 27.30
C ILE A 50 7.73 7.58 27.68
N ALA A 51 8.61 8.47 28.15
CA ALA A 51 8.21 9.81 28.54
C ALA A 51 7.55 10.58 27.38
N PRO A 52 6.51 11.40 27.65
CA PRO A 52 5.78 12.14 26.61
C PRO A 52 6.66 13.02 25.73
N GLY A 53 7.82 13.50 26.25
CA GLY A 53 8.78 14.29 25.47
C GLY A 53 9.59 13.48 24.47
N ASN A 54 9.70 12.16 24.64
CA ASN A 54 10.53 11.28 23.84
C ASN A 54 9.73 10.43 22.83
N ILE A 55 8.42 10.29 23.04
CA ILE A 55 7.59 9.39 22.24
C ILE A 55 7.56 9.77 20.75
N GLY A 56 7.64 11.07 20.46
CA GLY A 56 7.67 11.56 19.07
C GLY A 56 8.96 11.16 18.35
N GLN A 57 10.12 11.28 19.01
CA GLN A 57 11.39 10.86 18.44
C GLN A 57 11.43 9.33 18.28
N PHE A 58 10.98 8.60 19.31
CA PHE A 58 10.89 7.14 19.25
C PHE A 58 10.05 6.66 18.05
N ALA A 59 8.90 7.31 17.78
CA ALA A 59 8.07 6.99 16.63
C ALA A 59 8.79 7.25 15.30
N LEU A 60 9.55 8.34 15.17
CA LEU A 60 10.36 8.61 13.98
C LEU A 60 11.49 7.58 13.80
N ASP A 61 12.15 7.21 14.90
CA ASP A 61 13.25 6.22 14.88
C ASP A 61 12.78 4.81 14.46
N LEU A 62 11.47 4.51 14.54
CA LEU A 62 10.90 3.24 14.09
C LEU A 62 10.63 3.18 12.58
N ILE A 63 10.55 4.31 11.87
CA ILE A 63 10.21 4.32 10.43
C ILE A 63 11.22 3.52 9.60
N PRO A 64 12.54 3.64 9.77
CA PRO A 64 13.49 2.81 9.03
C PRO A 64 13.33 1.30 9.27
N CYS A 65 12.76 0.90 10.41
CA CYS A 65 12.55 -0.50 10.76
C CYS A 65 11.40 -1.17 10.00
N LEU A 66 10.57 -0.37 9.32
CA LEU A 66 9.50 -0.84 8.44
C LEU A 66 10.02 -1.50 7.16
N GLU A 67 11.33 -1.41 6.90
CA GLU A 67 11.99 -2.06 5.76
C GLU A 67 12.76 -3.33 6.17
N ASP A 68 12.75 -3.69 7.45
CA ASP A 68 13.50 -4.84 7.94
C ASP A 68 12.95 -6.14 7.33
N PRO A 69 13.80 -7.02 6.78
CA PRO A 69 13.36 -8.31 6.23
C PRO A 69 12.79 -9.26 7.30
N ASP A 70 13.17 -9.08 8.57
CA ASP A 70 12.63 -9.88 9.68
C ASP A 70 11.20 -9.40 10.04
N PRO A 71 10.16 -10.23 9.85
CA PRO A 71 8.79 -9.87 10.18
C PRO A 71 8.57 -9.63 11.69
N GLU A 72 9.37 -10.22 12.59
CA GLU A 72 9.27 -9.91 14.02
C GLU A 72 9.67 -8.45 14.30
N VAL A 73 10.64 -7.91 13.55
CA VAL A 73 11.08 -6.51 13.65
C VAL A 73 10.10 -5.58 12.93
N ARG A 74 9.84 -5.86 11.67
CA ARG A 74 9.02 -5.00 10.78
C ARG A 74 7.55 -4.95 11.20
N ASP A 75 6.89 -6.11 11.23
CA ASP A 75 5.47 -6.22 11.56
C ASP A 75 5.27 -6.19 13.08
N GLY A 76 5.92 -7.14 13.78
CA GLY A 76 5.68 -7.41 15.19
C GLY A 76 6.13 -6.29 16.13
N PHE A 77 7.14 -5.53 15.77
CA PHE A 77 7.61 -4.45 16.63
C PHE A 77 7.39 -3.06 16.03
N ALA A 78 7.94 -2.75 14.84
CA ALA A 78 7.91 -1.39 14.32
C ALA A 78 6.47 -0.95 13.99
N TYR A 79 5.76 -1.69 13.13
CA TYR A 79 4.40 -1.34 12.74
C TYR A 79 3.44 -1.35 13.93
N GLU A 80 3.44 -2.42 14.73
CA GLU A 80 2.55 -2.53 15.88
C GLU A 80 2.78 -1.42 16.91
N SER A 81 4.06 -1.07 17.22
CA SER A 81 4.37 0.03 18.14
C SER A 81 3.88 1.37 17.60
N LEU A 82 4.12 1.67 16.30
CA LEU A 82 3.63 2.89 15.67
C LEU A 82 2.10 2.97 15.70
N SER A 83 1.45 1.87 15.40
CA SER A 83 -0.01 1.74 15.43
C SER A 83 -0.58 2.00 16.83
N GLU A 84 -0.02 1.36 17.86
CA GLU A 84 -0.42 1.54 19.27
C GLU A 84 -0.23 2.99 19.74
N ILE A 85 0.93 3.60 19.46
CA ILE A 85 1.23 4.99 19.84
C ILE A 85 0.23 5.97 19.19
N MET A 86 -0.06 5.79 17.89
CA MET A 86 -0.99 6.65 17.16
C MET A 86 -2.43 6.43 17.61
N ARG A 87 -2.85 5.20 17.84
CA ARG A 87 -4.20 4.86 18.31
C ARG A 87 -4.45 5.36 19.74
N ALA A 88 -3.41 5.39 20.57
CA ALA A 88 -3.46 5.99 21.91
C ALA A 88 -3.44 7.54 21.89
N GLY A 89 -3.32 8.18 20.72
CA GLY A 89 -3.32 9.64 20.60
C GLY A 89 -2.10 10.32 21.24
N ARG A 90 -0.96 9.63 21.31
CA ARG A 90 0.23 10.12 22.04
C ARG A 90 1.12 11.04 21.20
N LEU A 91 0.88 11.15 19.89
CA LEU A 91 1.68 11.98 18.99
C LEU A 91 1.06 13.35 18.76
N LYS A 92 1.90 14.37 18.77
CA LYS A 92 1.49 15.73 18.42
C LYS A 92 1.38 15.91 16.91
N PRO A 93 0.58 16.88 16.41
CA PRO A 93 0.46 17.15 14.98
C PRO A 93 1.80 17.41 14.26
N GLU A 94 2.76 18.01 14.93
CA GLU A 94 4.10 18.27 14.37
C GLU A 94 4.84 16.96 14.08
N THR A 95 4.80 16.01 15.01
CA THR A 95 5.39 14.68 14.82
C THR A 95 4.67 13.90 13.72
N LEU A 96 3.33 13.93 13.71
CA LEU A 96 2.53 13.27 12.67
C LEU A 96 2.85 13.85 11.27
N ARG A 97 3.12 15.15 11.15
CA ARG A 97 3.55 15.76 9.88
C ARG A 97 4.96 15.32 9.48
N ALA A 98 5.90 15.21 10.43
CA ALA A 98 7.24 14.71 10.15
C ALA A 98 7.20 13.24 9.67
N MET A 99 6.48 12.38 10.40
CA MET A 99 6.26 10.98 9.98
C MET A 99 5.62 10.90 8.59
N LYS A 100 4.56 11.67 8.35
CA LYS A 100 3.89 11.72 7.04
C LYS A 100 4.87 12.09 5.92
N ALA A 101 5.74 13.08 6.13
CA ALA A 101 6.70 13.51 5.12
C ALA A 101 7.73 12.42 4.80
N GLU A 102 8.27 11.75 5.81
CA GLU A 102 9.23 10.65 5.64
C GLU A 102 8.57 9.43 4.95
N LEU A 103 7.39 9.02 5.41
CA LEU A 103 6.64 7.92 4.80
C LEU A 103 6.22 8.21 3.35
N LEU A 104 5.90 9.46 3.00
CA LEU A 104 5.65 9.86 1.62
C LEU A 104 6.91 9.77 0.75
N SER A 105 8.09 10.08 1.30
CA SER A 105 9.35 9.88 0.61
C SER A 105 9.60 8.37 0.37
N ASN A 106 9.40 7.55 1.39
CA ASN A 106 9.56 6.09 1.27
C ASN A 106 8.59 5.48 0.24
N LEU A 107 7.35 5.99 0.19
CA LEU A 107 6.37 5.54 -0.80
C LEU A 107 6.77 5.92 -2.23
N ALA A 108 7.36 7.12 -2.42
CA ALA A 108 7.83 7.59 -3.72
C ALA A 108 9.09 6.85 -4.19
N ASP A 109 9.95 6.41 -3.26
CA ASP A 109 11.22 5.72 -3.54
C ASP A 109 11.08 4.18 -3.56
N ALA A 110 9.84 3.66 -3.58
CA ALA A 110 9.56 2.23 -3.51
C ALA A 110 10.17 1.40 -4.65
N ASP A 111 10.31 1.97 -5.84
CA ASP A 111 10.90 1.28 -7.01
C ASP A 111 12.36 0.85 -6.81
N GLY A 112 13.07 1.48 -5.88
CA GLY A 112 14.45 1.13 -5.52
C GLY A 112 14.57 0.02 -4.47
N ASP A 113 13.46 -0.44 -3.91
CA ASP A 113 13.40 -1.44 -2.86
C ASP A 113 13.28 -2.86 -3.43
N VAL A 114 14.41 -3.56 -3.56
CA VAL A 114 14.43 -4.94 -4.07
C VAL A 114 13.69 -5.91 -3.16
N GLU A 115 13.75 -5.69 -1.84
CA GLU A 115 13.05 -6.51 -0.86
C GLU A 115 11.52 -6.29 -0.91
N GLY A 116 11.08 -5.09 -1.29
CA GLY A 116 9.67 -4.77 -1.52
C GLY A 116 8.87 -4.52 -0.24
N PHE A 117 9.51 -4.09 0.84
CA PHE A 117 8.82 -3.76 2.11
C PHE A 117 8.58 -2.26 2.28
N ARG A 118 9.49 -1.40 1.80
CA ARG A 118 9.45 0.05 2.00
C ARG A 118 8.12 0.66 1.59
N GLY A 119 7.71 0.49 0.34
CA GLY A 119 6.48 1.05 -0.19
C GLY A 119 5.23 0.53 0.51
N PRO A 120 5.02 -0.79 0.59
CA PRO A 120 3.88 -1.38 1.30
C PRO A 120 3.74 -0.91 2.75
N PHE A 121 4.82 -0.93 3.54
CA PHE A 121 4.75 -0.54 4.95
C PHE A 121 4.66 0.97 5.15
N ALA A 122 5.23 1.78 4.23
CA ALA A 122 4.94 3.21 4.21
C ALA A 122 3.45 3.49 4.00
N ALA A 123 2.79 2.80 3.05
CA ALA A 123 1.36 2.92 2.83
C ALA A 123 0.54 2.48 4.06
N LEU A 124 0.92 1.38 4.70
CA LEU A 124 0.24 0.85 5.88
C LEU A 124 0.31 1.82 7.07
N VAL A 125 1.48 2.41 7.34
CA VAL A 125 1.64 3.40 8.43
C VAL A 125 0.98 4.73 8.06
N LEU A 126 0.99 5.15 6.78
CA LEU A 126 0.22 6.30 6.31
C LEU A 126 -1.29 6.12 6.50
N ALA A 127 -1.81 4.87 6.46
CA ALA A 127 -3.20 4.60 6.82
C ALA A 127 -3.48 4.94 8.30
N GLU A 128 -2.60 4.58 9.23
CA GLU A 128 -2.74 4.97 10.64
C GLU A 128 -2.59 6.49 10.84
N VAL A 129 -1.68 7.15 10.11
CA VAL A 129 -1.57 8.61 10.09
C VAL A 129 -2.88 9.26 9.62
N ALA A 130 -3.47 8.78 8.52
CA ALA A 130 -4.77 9.25 8.03
C ALA A 130 -5.90 8.99 9.04
N ARG A 131 -5.84 7.85 9.76
CA ARG A 131 -6.77 7.53 10.83
C ARG A 131 -6.69 8.54 11.98
N THR A 132 -5.50 9.02 12.36
CA THR A 132 -5.37 10.03 13.41
C THR A 132 -6.10 11.32 13.04
N ASP A 133 -5.99 11.78 11.79
CA ASP A 133 -6.72 12.96 11.29
C ASP A 133 -8.24 12.73 11.27
N ARG A 134 -8.68 11.54 10.91
CA ARG A 134 -10.10 11.17 10.92
C ARG A 134 -10.71 11.25 12.32
N ILE A 135 -9.97 10.84 13.35
CA ILE A 135 -10.43 10.82 14.76
C ILE A 135 -10.30 12.20 15.42
N SER A 136 -9.18 12.88 15.19
CA SER A 136 -8.89 14.21 15.72
C SER A 136 -8.29 15.07 14.62
N PRO A 137 -9.08 15.91 13.91
CA PRO A 137 -8.65 16.61 12.71
C PRO A 137 -7.41 17.51 12.96
N TRP A 138 -6.38 17.33 12.12
CA TRP A 138 -5.17 18.13 12.14
C TRP A 138 -4.61 18.42 10.73
N MET A 139 -5.02 17.65 9.71
CA MET A 139 -4.64 17.90 8.31
C MET A 139 -5.51 18.96 7.67
N THR A 140 -4.90 19.73 6.80
CA THR A 140 -5.63 20.58 5.85
C THR A 140 -6.23 19.74 4.71
N GLU A 141 -7.16 20.32 3.95
CA GLU A 141 -7.68 19.69 2.72
C GLU A 141 -6.55 19.35 1.73
N ALA A 142 -5.59 20.26 1.55
CA ALA A 142 -4.44 20.05 0.67
C ALA A 142 -3.55 18.90 1.14
N GLU A 143 -3.35 18.72 2.45
CA GLU A 143 -2.58 17.60 2.99
C GLU A 143 -3.28 16.26 2.74
N ARG A 144 -4.62 16.18 2.87
CA ARG A 144 -5.39 14.97 2.51
C ARG A 144 -5.34 14.68 1.01
N SER A 145 -5.49 15.71 0.18
CA SER A 145 -5.34 15.57 -1.29
C SER A 145 -3.96 15.09 -1.69
N GLY A 146 -2.90 15.54 -0.99
CA GLY A 146 -1.54 15.07 -1.19
C GLY A 146 -1.35 13.59 -0.89
N LEU A 147 -1.99 13.08 0.19
CA LEU A 147 -1.98 11.64 0.51
C LEU A 147 -2.69 10.81 -0.57
N ILE A 148 -3.85 11.27 -1.07
CA ILE A 148 -4.59 10.59 -2.14
C ILE A 148 -3.74 10.55 -3.42
N ALA A 149 -3.11 11.68 -3.78
CA ALA A 149 -2.26 11.77 -4.96
C ALA A 149 -1.04 10.84 -4.86
N ALA A 150 -0.41 10.74 -3.69
CA ALA A 150 0.71 9.83 -3.46
C ALA A 150 0.28 8.35 -3.54
N ALA A 151 -0.86 7.99 -2.95
CA ALA A 151 -1.43 6.66 -3.08
C ALA A 151 -1.77 6.31 -4.54
N HIS A 152 -2.35 7.26 -5.30
CA HIS A 152 -2.62 7.09 -6.72
C HIS A 152 -1.32 6.86 -7.52
N ALA A 153 -0.29 7.67 -7.28
CA ALA A 153 0.98 7.55 -7.98
C ALA A 153 1.66 6.20 -7.69
N TYR A 154 1.64 5.76 -6.42
CA TYR A 154 2.19 4.47 -6.03
C TYR A 154 1.45 3.31 -6.70
N LEU A 155 0.10 3.30 -6.66
CA LEU A 155 -0.69 2.27 -7.34
C LEU A 155 -0.51 2.27 -8.86
N ALA A 156 -0.31 3.44 -9.47
CA ALA A 156 -0.05 3.54 -10.92
C ALA A 156 1.28 2.91 -11.33
N GLY A 157 2.31 3.00 -10.50
CA GLY A 157 3.64 2.41 -10.73
C GLY A 157 3.79 0.98 -10.20
N LEU A 158 2.81 0.47 -9.42
CA LEU A 158 2.97 -0.80 -8.72
C LEU A 158 2.95 -1.99 -9.68
N THR A 159 4.05 -2.75 -9.66
CA THR A 159 4.24 -4.00 -10.41
C THR A 159 4.61 -5.17 -9.50
N ASP A 160 4.94 -4.93 -8.25
CA ASP A 160 5.21 -5.97 -7.26
C ASP A 160 3.91 -6.39 -6.57
N TYR A 161 3.40 -7.55 -6.97
CA TYR A 161 2.17 -8.13 -6.44
C TYR A 161 2.43 -9.19 -5.35
N ARG A 162 3.64 -9.26 -4.80
CA ARG A 162 3.92 -10.19 -3.71
C ARG A 162 3.00 -9.91 -2.51
N GLY A 163 2.31 -10.95 -2.04
CA GLY A 163 1.45 -10.90 -0.86
C GLY A 163 2.18 -11.47 0.35
N PHE A 164 1.85 -12.72 0.73
CA PHE A 164 2.43 -13.41 1.87
C PHE A 164 3.50 -14.41 1.44
N ASP A 165 4.58 -14.47 2.20
CA ASP A 165 5.63 -15.48 2.12
C ASP A 165 5.84 -16.11 3.50
N ASP A 166 6.02 -17.45 3.58
CA ASP A 166 6.14 -18.17 4.84
C ASP A 166 7.39 -17.78 5.67
N ALA A 167 8.43 -17.29 5.02
CA ALA A 167 9.68 -16.90 5.67
C ALA A 167 9.75 -15.40 5.99
N GLU A 168 9.21 -14.55 5.08
CA GLU A 168 9.40 -13.11 5.14
C GLU A 168 8.11 -12.35 5.51
N GLY A 169 6.96 -13.02 5.59
CA GLY A 169 5.69 -12.41 5.95
C GLY A 169 5.06 -11.59 4.82
N TRP A 170 4.38 -10.51 5.17
CA TRP A 170 3.59 -9.70 4.24
C TRP A 170 4.40 -8.61 3.55
N ARG A 171 4.14 -8.44 2.24
CA ARG A 171 4.44 -7.21 1.48
C ARG A 171 3.17 -6.42 1.20
N HIS A 172 2.28 -6.94 0.37
CA HIS A 172 0.87 -6.57 0.22
C HIS A 172 0.63 -5.12 -0.18
N GLY A 173 1.45 -4.58 -1.12
CA GLY A 173 1.41 -3.14 -1.49
C GLY A 173 0.05 -2.63 -1.92
N VAL A 174 -0.71 -3.43 -2.70
CA VAL A 174 -2.09 -3.08 -3.11
C VAL A 174 -3.02 -2.94 -1.91
N ALA A 175 -3.01 -3.92 -1.01
CA ALA A 175 -3.92 -3.95 0.13
C ALA A 175 -3.62 -2.85 1.16
N HIS A 176 -2.34 -2.63 1.47
CA HIS A 176 -1.94 -1.57 2.41
C HIS A 176 -2.27 -0.17 1.86
N THR A 177 -2.15 0.03 0.54
CA THR A 177 -2.57 1.31 -0.06
C THR A 177 -4.09 1.45 -0.08
N ALA A 178 -4.82 0.36 -0.29
CA ALA A 178 -6.28 0.37 -0.15
C ALA A 178 -6.72 0.72 1.27
N ASP A 179 -5.99 0.29 2.31
CA ASP A 179 -6.26 0.69 3.70
C ASP A 179 -6.06 2.20 3.93
N LEU A 180 -5.01 2.79 3.33
CA LEU A 180 -4.83 4.24 3.36
C LEU A 180 -6.03 4.96 2.71
N LEU A 181 -6.43 4.53 1.51
CA LEU A 181 -7.59 5.10 0.81
C LEU A 181 -8.88 4.89 1.60
N MET A 182 -9.05 3.76 2.28
CA MET A 182 -10.17 3.48 3.17
C MET A 182 -10.23 4.47 4.34
N GLN A 183 -9.12 4.73 5.02
CA GLN A 183 -9.08 5.70 6.13
C GLN A 183 -9.43 7.11 5.66
N LEU A 184 -8.99 7.50 4.46
CA LEU A 184 -9.35 8.77 3.85
C LEU A 184 -10.83 8.81 3.45
N SER A 185 -11.38 7.72 2.91
CA SER A 185 -12.82 7.59 2.59
C SER A 185 -13.72 7.75 3.80
N LEU A 186 -13.26 7.31 4.97
CA LEU A 186 -13.95 7.43 6.26
C LEU A 186 -13.84 8.83 6.88
N ASN A 187 -12.96 9.71 6.39
CA ASN A 187 -12.73 11.03 6.99
C ASN A 187 -13.96 11.95 6.77
N PRO A 188 -14.58 12.51 7.84
CA PRO A 188 -15.76 13.37 7.68
C PRO A 188 -15.49 14.62 6.86
N ALA A 189 -14.24 15.10 6.80
CA ALA A 189 -13.84 16.29 6.06
C ALA A 189 -13.49 16.00 4.58
N LEU A 190 -13.74 14.77 4.08
CA LEU A 190 -13.51 14.43 2.68
C LEU A 190 -14.44 15.20 1.75
N THR A 191 -13.90 15.78 0.68
CA THR A 191 -14.67 16.46 -0.37
C THR A 191 -15.06 15.49 -1.50
N LYS A 192 -16.06 15.86 -2.33
CA LYS A 192 -16.45 15.08 -3.52
C LYS A 192 -15.26 14.90 -4.48
N SER A 193 -14.47 15.95 -4.71
CA SER A 193 -13.27 15.87 -5.57
C SER A 193 -12.23 14.89 -5.03
N GLN A 194 -12.04 14.84 -3.71
CA GLN A 194 -11.16 13.85 -3.08
C GLN A 194 -11.74 12.43 -3.22
N ALA A 195 -13.06 12.27 -3.10
CA ALA A 195 -13.73 10.99 -3.30
C ALA A 195 -13.56 10.48 -4.75
N ASP A 196 -13.70 11.35 -5.75
CA ASP A 196 -13.42 11.02 -7.16
C ASP A 196 -11.98 10.58 -7.37
N ALA A 197 -11.02 11.27 -6.74
CA ALA A 197 -9.60 10.91 -6.81
C ALA A 197 -9.30 9.54 -6.14
N ILE A 198 -9.99 9.20 -5.05
CA ILE A 198 -9.89 7.89 -4.41
C ILE A 198 -10.41 6.80 -5.36
N LEU A 199 -11.58 7.01 -5.99
CA LEU A 199 -12.13 6.05 -6.95
C LEU A 199 -11.20 5.86 -8.15
N SER A 200 -10.56 6.94 -8.64
CA SER A 200 -9.55 6.87 -9.69
C SER A 200 -8.33 6.04 -9.26
N ALA A 201 -7.85 6.21 -8.04
CA ALA A 201 -6.71 5.44 -7.52
C ALA A 201 -7.05 3.94 -7.36
N VAL A 202 -8.23 3.62 -6.81
CA VAL A 202 -8.71 2.24 -6.67
C VAL A 202 -8.81 1.55 -8.04
N ALA A 203 -9.38 2.23 -9.03
CA ALA A 203 -9.60 1.67 -10.38
C ALA A 203 -8.30 1.16 -11.04
N LEU A 204 -7.13 1.75 -10.71
CA LEU A 204 -5.84 1.33 -11.26
C LEU A 204 -5.50 -0.13 -10.95
N GLN A 205 -5.94 -0.63 -9.80
CA GLN A 205 -5.54 -1.94 -9.29
C GLN A 205 -6.73 -2.89 -9.03
N VAL A 206 -7.96 -2.54 -9.44
CA VAL A 206 -9.09 -3.46 -9.28
C VAL A 206 -8.91 -4.72 -10.12
N ALA A 207 -8.43 -4.57 -11.35
CA ALA A 207 -8.36 -5.67 -12.29
C ALA A 207 -7.05 -5.66 -13.12
N PRO A 208 -5.87 -5.79 -12.49
CA PRO A 208 -4.62 -5.95 -13.23
C PRO A 208 -4.67 -7.24 -14.06
N SER A 209 -4.09 -7.19 -15.26
CA SER A 209 -3.96 -8.37 -16.12
C SER A 209 -2.69 -9.17 -15.85
N ALA A 210 -1.73 -8.58 -15.13
CA ALA A 210 -0.43 -9.21 -14.84
C ALA A 210 -0.46 -10.20 -13.68
N HIS A 211 -1.50 -10.16 -12.82
CA HIS A 211 -1.57 -10.96 -11.60
C HIS A 211 -3.02 -11.25 -11.19
N ALA A 212 -3.29 -12.47 -10.76
CA ALA A 212 -4.56 -12.85 -10.12
C ALA A 212 -4.41 -12.74 -8.59
N TYR A 213 -5.25 -11.96 -7.96
CA TYR A 213 -5.23 -11.76 -6.51
C TYR A 213 -5.67 -13.00 -5.75
N VAL A 214 -4.91 -13.37 -4.73
CA VAL A 214 -5.18 -14.56 -3.90
C VAL A 214 -5.10 -14.28 -2.39
N PHE A 215 -4.65 -13.09 -1.98
CA PHE A 215 -4.46 -12.75 -0.57
C PHE A 215 -5.49 -11.72 -0.05
N GLY A 216 -6.64 -11.57 -0.72
CA GLY A 216 -7.73 -10.71 -0.27
C GLY A 216 -7.66 -9.26 -0.74
N GLU A 217 -6.80 -8.94 -1.73
CA GLU A 217 -6.63 -7.60 -2.28
C GLU A 217 -7.95 -7.01 -2.81
N SER A 218 -8.77 -7.84 -3.45
CA SER A 218 -10.08 -7.41 -3.98
C SER A 218 -10.99 -6.86 -2.88
N GLY A 219 -11.05 -7.53 -1.73
CA GLY A 219 -11.83 -7.06 -0.58
C GLY A 219 -11.27 -5.76 0.03
N ARG A 220 -9.93 -5.63 0.08
CA ARG A 220 -9.28 -4.40 0.55
C ARG A 220 -9.55 -3.23 -0.39
N LEU A 221 -9.48 -3.43 -1.71
CA LEU A 221 -9.82 -2.42 -2.70
C LEU A 221 -11.31 -2.06 -2.69
N ALA A 222 -12.20 -3.00 -2.35
CA ALA A 222 -13.63 -2.74 -2.22
C ALA A 222 -13.95 -1.84 -1.01
N ALA A 223 -13.19 -1.93 0.08
CA ALA A 223 -13.48 -1.22 1.32
C ALA A 223 -13.61 0.32 1.16
N PRO A 224 -12.68 1.07 0.53
CA PRO A 224 -12.85 2.50 0.32
C PRO A 224 -14.11 2.83 -0.49
N VAL A 225 -14.48 2.02 -1.49
CA VAL A 225 -15.67 2.21 -2.33
C VAL A 225 -16.95 2.02 -1.50
N ILE A 226 -17.00 0.95 -0.70
CA ILE A 226 -18.13 0.66 0.20
C ILE A 226 -18.33 1.80 1.21
N TYR A 227 -17.25 2.37 1.78
CA TYR A 227 -17.39 3.50 2.70
C TYR A 227 -17.78 4.79 2.00
N LEU A 228 -17.31 5.04 0.78
CA LEU A 228 -17.75 6.19 -0.03
C LEU A 228 -19.24 6.10 -0.38
N SER A 229 -19.75 4.91 -0.67
CA SER A 229 -21.17 4.74 -1.04
C SER A 229 -22.15 5.12 0.09
N ARG A 230 -21.70 5.09 1.34
CA ARG A 230 -22.49 5.48 2.51
C ARG A 230 -22.54 7.00 2.74
N ARG A 231 -21.87 7.78 1.89
CA ARG A 231 -21.69 9.24 2.08
C ARG A 231 -22.63 10.07 1.21
N GLU A 232 -23.46 9.45 0.39
CA GLU A 232 -24.42 10.13 -0.50
C GLU A 232 -23.76 11.18 -1.44
N MET A 233 -22.48 10.97 -1.78
CA MET A 233 -21.71 11.86 -2.67
C MET A 233 -21.89 11.51 -4.14
N PHE A 234 -22.44 10.33 -4.45
CA PHE A 234 -22.60 9.80 -5.80
C PHE A 234 -24.01 9.30 -6.01
N THR A 235 -24.51 9.48 -7.19
CA THR A 235 -25.77 8.90 -7.67
C THR A 235 -25.56 7.43 -8.07
N GLU A 236 -26.64 6.68 -8.17
CA GLU A 236 -26.61 5.29 -8.67
C GLU A 236 -26.07 5.21 -10.11
N ALA A 237 -26.38 6.19 -10.95
CA ALA A 237 -25.84 6.28 -12.30
C ALA A 237 -24.32 6.45 -12.31
N GLU A 238 -23.77 7.34 -11.45
CA GLU A 238 -22.32 7.52 -11.33
C GLU A 238 -21.65 6.24 -10.84
N TRP A 239 -22.24 5.49 -9.91
CA TRP A 239 -21.73 4.19 -9.47
C TRP A 239 -21.74 3.14 -10.58
N THR A 240 -22.81 3.09 -11.36
CA THR A 240 -22.95 2.18 -12.50
C THR A 240 -21.90 2.49 -13.56
N ASP A 241 -21.76 3.76 -13.92
CA ASP A 241 -20.79 4.21 -14.94
C ASP A 241 -19.36 3.90 -14.49
N TRP A 242 -19.03 4.16 -13.20
CA TRP A 242 -17.70 3.86 -12.67
C TRP A 242 -17.39 2.36 -12.66
N LEU A 243 -18.31 1.53 -12.17
CA LEU A 243 -18.11 0.07 -12.12
C LEU A 243 -17.99 -0.55 -13.51
N LEU A 244 -18.88 -0.17 -14.45
CA LEU A 244 -18.82 -0.68 -15.83
C LEU A 244 -17.58 -0.18 -16.56
N GLY A 245 -17.06 1.00 -16.22
CA GLY A 245 -15.82 1.56 -16.74
C GLY A 245 -14.56 0.81 -16.33
N LEU A 246 -14.58 -0.05 -15.30
CA LEU A 246 -13.42 -0.82 -14.85
C LEU A 246 -12.93 -1.84 -15.89
N TRP A 247 -13.80 -2.30 -16.79
CA TRP A 247 -13.42 -3.12 -17.94
C TRP A 247 -14.20 -2.70 -19.17
N PRO A 248 -13.72 -1.71 -19.92
CA PRO A 248 -14.39 -1.18 -21.10
C PRO A 248 -14.72 -2.27 -22.14
N ALA A 249 -15.81 -2.10 -22.89
CA ALA A 249 -16.27 -3.08 -23.86
C ALA A 249 -15.30 -3.28 -25.04
N ASP A 250 -14.48 -2.27 -25.34
CA ASP A 250 -13.46 -2.27 -26.39
C ASP A 250 -12.09 -2.78 -25.94
N ASP A 251 -11.93 -3.19 -24.66
CA ASP A 251 -10.69 -3.80 -24.16
C ASP A 251 -10.43 -5.12 -24.96
N PRO A 252 -9.28 -5.27 -25.62
CA PRO A 252 -8.95 -6.46 -26.40
C PRO A 252 -9.05 -7.77 -25.62
N LEU A 253 -8.79 -7.76 -24.32
CA LEU A 253 -8.87 -8.94 -23.44
C LEU A 253 -10.31 -9.45 -23.25
N ARG A 254 -11.34 -8.63 -23.56
CA ARG A 254 -12.75 -9.08 -23.51
C ARG A 254 -13.14 -9.96 -24.68
N GLN A 255 -12.43 -9.89 -25.81
CA GLN A 255 -12.80 -10.62 -27.04
C GLN A 255 -12.53 -12.11 -26.93
N ASP A 256 -11.49 -12.50 -26.20
CA ASP A 256 -11.16 -13.90 -25.94
C ASP A 256 -10.64 -14.06 -24.50
N VAL A 257 -11.58 -14.03 -23.57
CA VAL A 257 -11.27 -14.04 -22.12
C VAL A 257 -10.62 -15.35 -21.69
N TYR A 258 -10.95 -16.44 -22.34
CA TYR A 258 -10.40 -17.77 -22.01
C TYR A 258 -9.14 -18.11 -22.80
N GLY A 259 -8.68 -17.22 -23.65
CA GLY A 259 -7.49 -17.41 -24.49
C GLY A 259 -6.17 -17.01 -23.87
N SER A 260 -6.17 -16.34 -22.69
CA SER A 260 -4.93 -15.92 -22.03
C SER A 260 -5.05 -15.81 -20.50
N GLU A 261 -3.92 -16.05 -19.79
CA GLU A 261 -3.84 -15.84 -18.33
C GLU A 261 -4.14 -14.39 -17.96
N ALA A 262 -3.70 -13.42 -18.77
CA ALA A 262 -3.94 -12.01 -18.55
C ALA A 262 -5.44 -11.66 -18.52
N ALA A 263 -6.21 -12.19 -19.46
CA ALA A 263 -7.65 -11.98 -19.50
C ALA A 263 -8.38 -12.69 -18.35
N LEU A 264 -7.95 -13.92 -18.03
CA LEU A 264 -8.49 -14.67 -16.89
C LEU A 264 -8.18 -14.00 -15.55
N ALA A 265 -6.96 -13.50 -15.34
CA ALA A 265 -6.58 -12.76 -14.14
C ALA A 265 -7.46 -11.50 -13.98
N LYS A 266 -7.60 -10.71 -15.04
CA LYS A 266 -8.44 -9.50 -15.03
C LYS A 266 -9.90 -9.82 -14.70
N ARG A 267 -10.47 -10.84 -15.37
CA ARG A 267 -11.83 -11.32 -15.09
C ARG A 267 -12.01 -11.79 -13.64
N HIS A 268 -11.06 -12.60 -13.14
CA HIS A 268 -11.08 -13.11 -11.78
C HIS A 268 -11.08 -11.98 -10.76
N ASN A 269 -10.14 -11.05 -10.87
CA ASN A 269 -9.99 -9.92 -9.94
C ASN A 269 -11.25 -9.05 -9.93
N LEU A 270 -11.79 -8.74 -11.12
CA LEU A 270 -12.97 -7.91 -11.24
C LEU A 270 -14.22 -8.59 -10.67
N ASN A 271 -14.38 -9.90 -10.92
CA ASN A 271 -15.48 -10.67 -10.35
C ASN A 271 -15.38 -10.73 -8.81
N ALA A 272 -14.18 -10.96 -8.27
CA ALA A 272 -13.93 -10.97 -6.84
C ALA A 272 -14.26 -9.59 -6.22
N PHE A 273 -13.78 -8.51 -6.80
CA PHE A 273 -14.06 -7.14 -6.36
C PHE A 273 -15.56 -6.81 -6.38
N ALA A 274 -16.26 -7.13 -7.48
CA ALA A 274 -17.70 -6.89 -7.60
C ALA A 274 -18.51 -7.71 -6.59
N SER A 275 -18.08 -8.96 -6.33
CA SER A 275 -18.71 -9.83 -5.32
C SER A 275 -18.56 -9.28 -3.91
N GLU A 276 -17.38 -8.77 -3.52
CA GLU A 276 -17.16 -8.12 -2.23
C GLU A 276 -18.08 -6.91 -2.05
N ILE A 277 -18.21 -6.07 -3.08
CA ILE A 277 -19.11 -4.92 -3.07
C ILE A 277 -20.56 -5.36 -2.94
N TYR A 278 -21.00 -6.33 -3.73
CA TYR A 278 -22.37 -6.83 -3.73
C TYR A 278 -22.76 -7.40 -2.35
N VAL A 279 -21.92 -8.27 -1.80
CA VAL A 279 -22.14 -8.89 -0.48
C VAL A 279 -22.23 -7.81 0.60
N ALA A 280 -21.29 -6.86 0.63
CA ALA A 280 -21.31 -5.78 1.62
C ALA A 280 -22.54 -4.87 1.49
N SER A 281 -22.99 -4.62 0.26
CA SER A 281 -24.17 -3.76 -0.01
C SER A 281 -25.50 -4.44 0.32
N THR A 282 -25.55 -5.77 0.26
CA THR A 282 -26.77 -6.54 0.61
C THR A 282 -26.81 -6.95 2.08
N ALA A 283 -25.66 -7.30 2.68
CA ALA A 283 -25.60 -7.75 4.08
C ALA A 283 -25.84 -6.63 5.10
N SER A 284 -25.47 -5.38 4.74
CA SER A 284 -25.53 -4.23 5.66
C SER A 284 -26.86 -3.47 5.65
N ALA A 285 -27.79 -3.80 4.76
CA ALA A 285 -28.87 -2.91 4.33
C ALA A 285 -30.22 -3.15 4.98
N GLY A 286 -30.36 -4.11 5.90
CA GLY A 286 -31.69 -4.45 6.43
C GLY A 286 -32.63 -4.86 5.30
N GLU A 287 -33.77 -4.15 5.14
CA GLU A 287 -34.77 -4.49 4.10
C GLU A 287 -34.44 -3.90 2.70
N THR A 288 -33.56 -2.91 2.62
CA THR A 288 -33.25 -2.23 1.33
C THR A 288 -31.76 -2.37 1.02
N PRO A 289 -31.37 -2.93 -0.14
CA PRO A 289 -29.98 -3.00 -0.58
C PRO A 289 -29.31 -1.63 -0.67
N GLY A 290 -28.02 -1.56 -0.37
CA GLY A 290 -27.24 -0.34 -0.51
C GLY A 290 -27.05 0.09 -1.97
N PRO A 291 -26.62 1.35 -2.23
CA PRO A 291 -26.60 1.95 -3.57
C PRO A 291 -25.63 1.28 -4.56
N LEU A 292 -24.76 0.39 -4.09
CA LEU A 292 -23.83 -0.36 -4.93
C LEU A 292 -24.32 -1.75 -5.34
N ALA A 293 -25.45 -2.24 -4.78
CA ALA A 293 -25.92 -3.60 -5.02
C ALA A 293 -26.27 -3.85 -6.51
N GLU A 294 -27.13 -3.00 -7.07
CA GLU A 294 -27.53 -3.09 -8.48
C GLU A 294 -26.32 -2.81 -9.44
N PRO A 295 -25.51 -1.76 -9.23
CA PRO A 295 -24.33 -1.53 -10.05
C PRO A 295 -23.32 -2.70 -10.03
N ALA A 296 -23.08 -3.32 -8.88
CA ALA A 296 -22.18 -4.47 -8.78
C ALA A 296 -22.76 -5.71 -9.49
N MET A 297 -24.07 -5.94 -9.38
CA MET A 297 -24.75 -7.02 -10.11
C MET A 297 -24.71 -6.77 -11.62
N ALA A 298 -24.90 -5.51 -12.07
CA ALA A 298 -24.79 -5.15 -13.47
C ALA A 298 -23.40 -5.45 -14.03
N LEU A 299 -22.33 -5.12 -13.28
CA LEU A 299 -20.96 -5.45 -13.65
C LEU A 299 -20.76 -6.96 -13.75
N MET A 300 -21.15 -7.74 -12.73
CA MET A 300 -20.99 -9.21 -12.73
C MET A 300 -21.75 -9.87 -13.90
N SER A 301 -22.94 -9.38 -14.25
CA SER A 301 -23.75 -9.91 -15.36
C SER A 301 -23.15 -9.62 -16.73
N GLN A 302 -22.28 -8.63 -16.86
CA GLN A 302 -21.57 -8.26 -18.10
C GLN A 302 -20.19 -8.90 -18.23
N LEU A 303 -19.70 -9.60 -17.20
CA LEU A 303 -18.43 -10.32 -17.32
C LEU A 303 -18.59 -11.51 -18.27
N PRO A 304 -17.65 -11.65 -19.22
CA PRO A 304 -17.66 -12.74 -20.20
C PRO A 304 -17.54 -14.12 -19.57
#